data_24e2ed1fb0981beada937de45b54e00a
#
_entry.id   24e2ed1fb0981beada937de45b54e00a
#
_cell.length_a   1.000
_cell.length_b   1.000
_cell.length_c   1.000
_cell.angle_alpha   90.00
_cell.angle_beta   90.00
_cell.angle_gamma   90.00
#
_symmetry.space_group_name_H-M   'P 1'
#
loop_
_entity.id
_entity.type
_entity.pdbx_description
1 polymer ?
#
loop_
_entity_poly.entity_id
_entity_poly.type
_entity_poly.pdbx_seq_one_letter_code
_entity_poly.pdbx_strand_id
1 'polypeptide(L)'
;MTTPAPLMVHSVLAVLFLVFLASGCQPREFTLVVIGDDDADGARVFINGRSVGTMVKEGKQGPQFSMTFPKGTLTVEVKKDGYLPFLEVMTVTSQTSEQVYVKLARDTISEERTSDAAIDQPHRPSAPANSKLPVCPD
;
A
#
# COMPACT_ATOMS: atom_id res chain seq x y z
N MET A 1 6.39 30.98 -67.91
CA MET A 1 5.42 30.67 -66.89
C MET A 1 5.98 29.50 -66.05
N THR A 2 6.59 29.85 -64.92
CA THR A 2 7.31 28.88 -64.06
C THR A 2 6.43 28.53 -62.88
N THR A 3 6.01 27.29 -62.81
CA THR A 3 5.16 26.76 -61.76
C THR A 3 6.00 26.64 -60.47
N PRO A 4 5.58 27.20 -59.32
CA PRO A 4 6.33 27.04 -58.08
C PRO A 4 6.13 25.63 -57.52
N ALA A 5 7.22 25.08 -57.06
CA ALA A 5 7.43 23.70 -56.67
C ALA A 5 6.56 23.20 -55.46
N PRO A 6 6.22 21.92 -55.43
CA PRO A 6 5.44 21.32 -54.36
C PRO A 6 6.23 21.03 -53.05
N LEU A 7 7.44 21.59 -52.91
CA LEU A 7 8.36 21.36 -51.79
C LEU A 7 7.88 21.93 -50.45
N MET A 8 7.05 23.00 -50.46
CA MET A 8 6.57 23.57 -49.19
C MET A 8 5.49 22.76 -48.48
N VAL A 9 4.68 22.00 -49.21
CA VAL A 9 3.57 21.22 -48.62
C VAL A 9 4.09 20.05 -47.81
N HIS A 10 5.18 19.41 -48.25
CA HIS A 10 5.79 18.27 -47.53
C HIS A 10 6.43 18.68 -46.20
N SER A 11 7.02 19.91 -46.16
CA SER A 11 7.64 20.43 -44.94
C SER A 11 6.63 20.73 -43.84
N VAL A 12 5.49 21.28 -44.20
CA VAL A 12 4.40 21.59 -43.24
C VAL A 12 3.77 20.31 -42.70
N LEU A 13 3.58 19.29 -43.54
CA LEU A 13 3.01 18.01 -43.14
C LEU A 13 3.94 17.27 -42.18
N ALA A 14 5.26 17.31 -42.39
CA ALA A 14 6.26 16.70 -41.55
C ALA A 14 6.32 17.36 -40.15
N VAL A 15 6.21 18.68 -40.07
CA VAL A 15 6.19 19.41 -38.80
C VAL A 15 4.89 19.13 -38.04
N LEU A 16 3.74 19.04 -38.71
CA LEU A 16 2.47 18.70 -38.08
C LEU A 16 2.49 17.27 -37.49
N PHE A 17 3.12 16.32 -38.19
CA PHE A 17 3.26 14.93 -37.73
C PHE A 17 4.18 14.83 -36.51
N LEU A 18 5.26 15.63 -36.47
CA LEU A 18 6.18 15.68 -35.35
C LEU A 18 5.53 16.26 -34.07
N VAL A 19 4.65 17.25 -34.20
CA VAL A 19 3.90 17.84 -33.10
C VAL A 19 2.87 16.83 -32.55
N PHE A 20 2.25 16.01 -33.41
CA PHE A 20 1.32 14.97 -32.97
C PHE A 20 2.00 13.85 -32.16
N LEU A 21 3.24 13.51 -32.49
CA LEU A 21 4.01 12.49 -31.76
C LEU A 21 4.48 12.95 -30.38
N ALA A 22 4.65 14.26 -30.18
CA ALA A 22 5.06 14.85 -28.90
C ALA A 22 3.91 14.93 -27.86
N SER A 23 2.65 14.79 -28.27
CA SER A 23 1.48 14.97 -27.41
C SER A 23 1.07 13.68 -26.63
N GLY A 24 1.83 12.59 -26.71
CA GLY A 24 1.39 11.25 -26.30
C GLY A 24 1.83 10.73 -24.94
N CYS A 25 2.71 11.38 -24.21
CA CYS A 25 3.19 10.85 -22.92
C CYS A 25 2.70 11.69 -21.74
N GLN A 26 1.43 11.55 -21.39
CA GLN A 26 1.02 11.93 -20.05
C GLN A 26 1.63 10.93 -19.05
N PRO A 27 2.23 11.40 -17.94
CA PRO A 27 2.74 10.50 -16.93
C PRO A 27 1.60 9.59 -16.46
N ARG A 28 1.79 8.29 -16.64
CA ARG A 28 0.83 7.26 -16.22
C ARG A 28 0.93 6.95 -14.74
N GLU A 29 1.74 7.73 -14.03
CA GLU A 29 2.05 7.53 -12.62
C GLU A 29 1.58 8.73 -11.79
N PHE A 30 1.34 8.48 -10.51
CA PHE A 30 1.02 9.50 -9.52
C PHE A 30 1.71 9.16 -8.20
N THR A 31 1.91 10.17 -7.35
CA THR A 31 2.46 10.00 -6.00
C THR A 31 1.32 9.87 -5.01
N LEU A 32 1.25 8.74 -4.31
CA LEU A 32 0.37 8.54 -3.15
C LEU A 32 1.11 8.98 -1.90
N VAL A 33 0.47 9.85 -1.11
CA VAL A 33 0.94 10.27 0.22
C VAL A 33 -0.09 9.82 1.25
N VAL A 34 0.29 8.92 2.14
CA VAL A 34 -0.53 8.48 3.27
C VAL A 34 -0.08 9.24 4.51
N ILE A 35 -1.00 9.96 5.16
CA ILE A 35 -0.73 10.80 6.32
C ILE A 35 -1.56 10.25 7.47
N GLY A 36 -0.92 9.98 8.61
CA GLY A 36 -1.59 9.47 9.80
C GLY A 36 -1.54 10.42 10.98
N ASP A 37 -2.36 10.14 11.98
CA ASP A 37 -2.20 10.69 13.33
C ASP A 37 -1.04 10.00 14.07
N ASP A 38 -0.72 10.44 15.28
CA ASP A 38 0.40 9.90 16.07
C ASP A 38 0.25 8.39 16.33
N ASP A 39 -0.96 7.89 16.39
CA ASP A 39 -1.24 6.47 16.56
C ASP A 39 -0.84 5.63 15.34
N ALA A 40 -0.73 6.22 14.16
CA ALA A 40 -0.34 5.53 12.93
C ALA A 40 1.19 5.36 12.76
N ASP A 41 2.02 5.89 13.67
CA ASP A 41 3.48 5.68 13.62
C ASP A 41 3.82 4.19 13.76
N GLY A 42 4.68 3.69 12.87
CA GLY A 42 5.01 2.28 12.77
C GLY A 42 3.95 1.38 12.12
N ALA A 43 2.82 1.94 11.66
CA ALA A 43 1.80 1.17 10.95
C ALA A 43 2.29 0.70 9.58
N ARG A 44 1.96 -0.53 9.18
CA ARG A 44 2.29 -1.09 7.87
C ARG A 44 1.28 -0.68 6.83
N VAL A 45 1.78 -0.24 5.67
CA VAL A 45 0.98 0.16 4.51
C VAL A 45 0.95 -0.96 3.49
N PHE A 46 -0.25 -1.28 3.01
CA PHE A 46 -0.49 -2.26 1.97
C PHE A 46 -1.23 -1.59 0.82
N ILE A 47 -0.80 -1.87 -0.40
CA ILE A 47 -1.48 -1.43 -1.62
C ILE A 47 -1.87 -2.67 -2.42
N ASN A 48 -3.16 -2.79 -2.73
CA ASN A 48 -3.72 -3.96 -3.41
C ASN A 48 -3.30 -5.29 -2.73
N GLY A 49 -3.29 -5.30 -1.38
CA GLY A 49 -2.93 -6.45 -0.55
C GLY A 49 -1.43 -6.74 -0.43
N ARG A 50 -0.54 -5.94 -1.06
CA ARG A 50 0.92 -6.09 -0.94
C ARG A 50 1.48 -5.07 0.04
N SER A 51 2.32 -5.50 0.97
CA SER A 51 3.04 -4.59 1.86
C SER A 51 4.04 -3.77 1.06
N VAL A 52 3.92 -2.44 1.15
CA VAL A 52 4.76 -1.49 0.41
C VAL A 52 5.67 -0.66 1.32
N GLY A 53 5.39 -0.63 2.62
CA GLY A 53 6.22 0.10 3.57
C GLY A 53 5.58 0.28 4.93
N THR A 54 6.14 1.18 5.69
CA THR A 54 5.72 1.52 7.05
C THR A 54 5.59 3.03 7.17
N MET A 55 4.59 3.51 7.89
CA MET A 55 4.45 4.92 8.22
C MET A 55 5.50 5.33 9.24
N VAL A 56 6.21 6.42 8.98
CA VAL A 56 7.29 6.92 9.84
C VAL A 56 7.03 8.37 10.19
N LYS A 57 7.15 8.69 11.48
CA LYS A 57 7.05 10.06 11.96
C LYS A 57 8.39 10.78 11.80
N GLU A 58 8.43 11.78 10.93
CA GLU A 58 9.59 12.62 10.72
C GLU A 58 9.38 14.02 11.33
N GLY A 59 10.10 14.32 12.38
CA GLY A 59 10.08 15.63 13.02
C GLY A 59 8.74 15.98 13.68
N LYS A 60 8.18 17.17 13.35
CA LYS A 60 6.93 17.68 13.93
C LYS A 60 5.68 17.32 13.12
N GLN A 61 5.86 16.74 11.96
CA GLN A 61 4.76 16.26 11.12
C GLN A 61 4.30 14.89 11.62
N GLY A 62 3.02 14.57 11.40
CA GLY A 62 2.51 13.23 11.68
C GLY A 62 3.23 12.15 10.86
N PRO A 63 3.06 10.86 11.21
CA PRO A 63 3.65 9.76 10.47
C PRO A 63 3.15 9.75 9.02
N GLN A 64 4.08 9.55 8.08
CA GLN A 64 3.83 9.62 6.66
C GLN A 64 4.43 8.44 5.92
N PHE A 65 3.80 8.10 4.80
CA PHE A 65 4.33 7.18 3.80
C PHE A 65 4.09 7.79 2.43
N SER A 66 5.08 7.76 1.53
CA SER A 66 4.95 8.28 0.17
C SER A 66 5.57 7.33 -0.83
N MET A 67 4.86 7.07 -1.92
CA MET A 67 5.33 6.20 -3.00
C MET A 67 4.61 6.51 -4.31
N THR A 68 5.28 6.25 -5.45
CA THR A 68 4.72 6.44 -6.78
C THR A 68 4.09 5.16 -7.29
N PHE A 69 2.88 5.29 -7.86
CA PHE A 69 2.10 4.17 -8.40
C PHE A 69 1.57 4.50 -9.80
N PRO A 70 1.27 3.48 -10.63
CA PRO A 70 0.52 3.65 -11.85
C PRO A 70 -0.89 4.18 -11.56
N LYS A 71 -1.41 5.05 -12.42
CA LYS A 71 -2.80 5.51 -12.36
C LYS A 71 -3.76 4.33 -12.50
N GLY A 72 -4.86 4.38 -11.78
CA GLY A 72 -5.87 3.32 -11.77
C GLY A 72 -6.58 3.23 -10.43
N THR A 73 -7.26 2.11 -10.21
CA THR A 73 -7.91 1.81 -8.93
C THR A 73 -6.91 1.15 -7.99
N LEU A 74 -6.79 1.73 -6.79
CA LEU A 74 -5.94 1.23 -5.71
C LEU A 74 -6.78 0.97 -4.47
N THR A 75 -6.43 -0.09 -3.75
CA THR A 75 -6.89 -0.34 -2.39
C THR A 75 -5.74 -0.03 -1.44
N VAL A 76 -5.93 0.98 -0.60
CA VAL A 76 -4.99 1.38 0.46
C VAL A 76 -5.46 0.76 1.76
N GLU A 77 -4.60 -0.03 2.39
CA GLU A 77 -4.88 -0.63 3.69
C GLU A 77 -3.74 -0.30 4.65
N VAL A 78 -4.06 0.16 5.86
CA VAL A 78 -3.08 0.46 6.90
C VAL A 78 -3.39 -0.38 8.13
N LYS A 79 -2.39 -1.14 8.60
CA LYS A 79 -2.51 -2.07 9.71
C LYS A 79 -1.48 -1.78 10.79
N LYS A 80 -1.93 -1.85 12.04
CA LYS A 80 -1.07 -1.79 13.23
C LYS A 80 -1.64 -2.70 14.31
N ASP A 81 -0.76 -3.40 15.02
CA ASP A 81 -1.17 -4.31 16.09
C ASP A 81 -1.88 -3.55 17.21
N GLY A 82 -3.03 -4.07 17.67
CA GLY A 82 -3.91 -3.41 18.65
C GLY A 82 -4.81 -2.30 18.09
N TYR A 83 -4.89 -2.18 16.77
CA TYR A 83 -5.77 -1.22 16.09
C TYR A 83 -6.61 -1.90 15.01
N LEU A 84 -7.79 -1.37 14.77
CA LEU A 84 -8.63 -1.77 13.64
C LEU A 84 -7.96 -1.35 12.33
N PRO A 85 -7.95 -2.21 11.30
CA PRO A 85 -7.35 -1.87 10.01
C PRO A 85 -8.13 -0.73 9.34
N PHE A 86 -7.40 0.23 8.78
CA PHE A 86 -7.95 1.24 7.88
C PHE A 86 -7.96 0.69 6.46
N LEU A 87 -9.05 0.90 5.73
CA LEU A 87 -9.19 0.46 4.34
C LEU A 87 -9.87 1.57 3.52
N GLU A 88 -9.25 1.93 2.40
CA GLU A 88 -9.80 2.88 1.43
C GLU A 88 -9.58 2.41 0.00
N VAL A 89 -10.59 2.56 -0.85
CA VAL A 89 -10.50 2.28 -2.28
C VAL A 89 -10.60 3.58 -3.05
N MET A 90 -9.60 3.89 -3.88
CA MET A 90 -9.55 5.10 -4.67
C MET A 90 -9.29 4.82 -6.14
N THR A 91 -9.76 5.71 -7.01
CA THR A 91 -9.47 5.66 -8.45
C THR A 91 -8.83 6.96 -8.89
N VAL A 92 -7.57 6.89 -9.32
CA VAL A 92 -6.79 8.03 -9.79
C VAL A 92 -6.69 8.01 -11.31
N THR A 93 -7.25 9.01 -11.96
CA THR A 93 -7.28 9.11 -13.44
C THR A 93 -6.42 10.24 -14.00
N SER A 94 -6.45 11.42 -13.38
CA SER A 94 -5.81 12.63 -13.92
C SER A 94 -4.80 13.29 -13.00
N GLN A 95 -4.89 13.06 -11.67
CA GLN A 95 -4.04 13.70 -10.69
C GLN A 95 -2.58 13.22 -10.78
N THR A 96 -1.64 14.08 -10.36
CA THR A 96 -0.21 13.75 -10.23
C THR A 96 0.15 13.37 -8.80
N SER A 97 -0.67 13.73 -7.82
CA SER A 97 -0.54 13.33 -6.41
C SER A 97 -1.92 13.20 -5.78
N GLU A 98 -2.02 12.29 -4.82
CA GLU A 98 -3.22 12.04 -4.01
C GLU A 98 -2.82 11.86 -2.56
N GLN A 99 -3.65 12.36 -1.63
CA GLN A 99 -3.40 12.25 -0.20
C GLN A 99 -4.52 11.47 0.48
N VAL A 100 -4.13 10.51 1.30
CA VAL A 100 -5.02 9.70 2.13
C VAL A 100 -4.73 9.99 3.59
N TYR A 101 -5.76 10.39 4.34
CA TYR A 101 -5.65 10.65 5.76
C TYR A 101 -6.13 9.45 6.57
N VAL A 102 -5.24 8.88 7.37
CA VAL A 102 -5.49 7.67 8.15
C VAL A 102 -5.65 8.03 9.61
N LYS A 103 -6.76 7.58 10.19
CA LYS A 103 -6.99 7.60 11.63
C LYS A 103 -7.25 6.18 12.11
N LEU A 104 -6.35 5.65 12.94
CA LEU A 104 -6.47 4.31 13.48
C LEU A 104 -7.30 4.33 14.78
N ALA A 105 -8.31 3.47 14.85
CA ALA A 105 -9.09 3.24 16.07
C ALA A 105 -8.52 2.03 16.81
N ARG A 106 -8.35 2.11 18.13
CA ARG A 106 -7.89 0.98 18.95
C ARG A 106 -8.89 -0.17 18.91
N ASP A 107 -8.37 -1.36 18.79
CA ASP A 107 -9.16 -2.59 18.90
C ASP A 107 -9.34 -2.96 20.38
N THR A 108 -10.42 -2.44 21.00
CA THR A 108 -10.76 -2.68 22.41
C THR A 108 -11.17 -4.13 22.70
N ILE A 109 -11.47 -4.92 21.66
CA ILE A 109 -11.89 -6.34 21.81
C ILE A 109 -10.67 -7.23 22.11
N SER A 110 -9.48 -6.85 21.67
CA SER A 110 -8.25 -7.62 21.90
C SER A 110 -7.77 -7.55 23.35
N GLU A 111 -8.05 -6.47 24.07
CA GLU A 111 -7.62 -6.31 25.47
C GLU A 111 -8.45 -7.18 26.44
N GLU A 112 -9.74 -7.39 26.16
CA GLU A 112 -10.62 -8.19 27.02
C GLU A 112 -10.31 -9.69 26.94
N ARG A 113 -9.84 -10.18 25.77
CA ARG A 113 -9.46 -11.59 25.58
C ARG A 113 -8.18 -12.00 26.33
N THR A 114 -7.29 -11.07 26.62
CA THR A 114 -6.03 -11.38 27.30
C THR A 114 -6.23 -11.47 28.81
N SER A 115 -7.28 -10.83 29.36
CA SER A 115 -7.59 -10.83 30.78
C SER A 115 -8.25 -12.13 31.25
N ASP A 116 -9.04 -12.78 30.40
CA ASP A 116 -9.74 -14.02 30.73
C ASP A 116 -8.90 -15.30 30.56
N ALA A 117 -7.78 -15.23 29.83
CA ALA A 117 -6.91 -16.40 29.65
C ALA A 117 -5.98 -16.70 30.85
N ALA A 118 -5.99 -15.86 31.89
CA ALA A 118 -5.12 -16.03 33.07
C ALA A 118 -5.80 -16.76 34.25
N ILE A 119 -7.07 -17.13 34.14
CA ILE A 119 -7.78 -17.80 35.20
C ILE A 119 -8.29 -19.13 34.68
N ASP A 120 -7.63 -20.14 35.07
CA ASP A 120 -7.96 -21.58 35.11
C ASP A 120 -7.07 -22.47 34.22
N GLN A 121 -5.84 -22.72 34.70
CA GLN A 121 -5.17 -23.99 34.39
C GLN A 121 -5.60 -25.02 35.43
N PRO A 122 -6.48 -25.95 35.09
CA PRO A 122 -6.68 -27.11 35.95
C PRO A 122 -5.38 -27.92 35.96
N HIS A 123 -4.89 -28.14 37.17
CA HIS A 123 -3.76 -29.00 37.53
C HIS A 123 -3.76 -30.27 36.67
N ARG A 124 -2.89 -30.36 35.70
CA ARG A 124 -2.68 -31.55 34.89
C ARG A 124 -1.92 -32.55 35.71
N PRO A 125 -2.51 -33.70 36.10
CA PRO A 125 -1.76 -34.74 36.81
C PRO A 125 -0.64 -35.26 35.91
N SER A 126 0.57 -35.33 36.47
CA SER A 126 1.78 -35.87 35.85
C SER A 126 1.52 -37.28 35.37
N ALA A 127 1.54 -37.51 34.06
CA ALA A 127 1.50 -38.84 33.47
C ALA A 127 2.81 -39.58 33.79
N PRO A 128 2.77 -40.86 34.14
CA PRO A 128 3.96 -41.65 34.42
C PRO A 128 4.76 -41.89 33.11
N ALA A 129 6.04 -41.62 33.19
CA ALA A 129 7.01 -41.95 32.17
C ALA A 129 7.13 -43.48 32.06
N ASN A 130 6.49 -44.08 31.07
CA ASN A 130 6.86 -45.40 30.58
C ASN A 130 6.23 -45.69 29.22
N SER A 131 6.95 -45.52 28.15
CA SER A 131 6.68 -46.21 26.90
C SER A 131 7.99 -46.47 26.15
N LYS A 132 8.40 -47.74 26.27
CA LYS A 132 9.37 -48.42 25.46
C LYS A 132 9.06 -48.20 23.96
N LEU A 133 10.04 -47.69 23.25
CA LEU A 133 10.02 -47.63 21.78
C LEU A 133 10.12 -49.05 21.22
N PRO A 134 9.33 -49.44 20.22
CA PRO A 134 9.56 -50.67 19.48
C PRO A 134 10.75 -50.52 18.50
N VAL A 135 11.68 -51.45 18.59
CA VAL A 135 12.79 -51.68 17.70
C VAL A 135 12.23 -52.27 16.40
N CYS A 136 12.51 -51.68 15.22
CA CYS A 136 12.29 -52.31 13.93
C CYS A 136 13.44 -53.34 13.67
N PRO A 137 13.14 -54.58 13.31
CA PRO A 137 14.15 -55.50 12.77
C PRO A 137 14.34 -55.30 11.26
N ASP A 138 15.54 -55.57 10.81
CA ASP A 138 16.07 -55.54 9.43
C ASP A 138 15.21 -56.26 8.37
#